data_e98f97e9f2fdc9dfcdcf8ec0d665a844
#
_entry.id   e98f97e9f2fdc9dfcdcf8ec0d665a844
#
_cell.length_a   1.000
_cell.length_b   1.000
_cell.length_c   1.000
_cell.angle_alpha   90.00
_cell.angle_beta   90.00
_cell.angle_gamma   90.00
#
_symmetry.space_group_name_H-M   'P 1'
#
loop_
_entity.id
_entity.type
_entity.pdbx_description
1 polymer ?
#
loop_
_entity_poly.entity_id
_entity_poly.type
_entity_poly.pdbx_seq_one_letter_code
_entity_poly.pdbx_strand_id
1 'polypeptide(L)'
;INRATKGVYELGSVFKTFTLAAGINYDVVSPETEFTNLKKKITCNKNSIEEYDNKIPSNLTAEQILIRSGNIGSVRIAQKVGIDNFEDFLVKIGILNQLTFDTDEIGTTQIGKWGKCKLATVAFGHGIATTLLQLTKGYSIVTNGGYEINPTLIKKKYENDKIRLINQDVSNLINPILRKIVSTKEGTAGFANVAGFEVGGKTGTADQPADGKYSKKKINT
;
A
#
# COMPACT_ATOMS: atom_id res chain seq x y z
N ILE A 1 -0.35 -21.60 -14.16
CA ILE A 1 -0.13 -20.15 -13.93
C ILE A 1 0.59 -19.99 -12.63
N ASN A 2 1.75 -19.33 -12.64
CA ASN A 2 2.47 -18.96 -11.44
C ASN A 2 1.71 -17.81 -10.74
N ARG A 3 1.19 -18.07 -9.53
CA ARG A 3 0.39 -17.09 -8.80
C ARG A 3 1.20 -15.91 -8.28
N ALA A 4 2.49 -16.09 -8.01
CA ALA A 4 3.34 -15.03 -7.48
C ALA A 4 3.76 -14.01 -8.54
N THR A 5 4.07 -14.49 -9.75
CA THR A 5 4.61 -13.65 -10.83
C THR A 5 3.56 -13.22 -11.85
N LYS A 6 2.58 -14.11 -12.19
CA LYS A 6 1.58 -13.86 -13.22
C LYS A 6 0.18 -13.57 -12.68
N GLY A 7 -0.16 -14.09 -11.49
CA GLY A 7 -1.45 -13.80 -10.85
C GLY A 7 -1.55 -12.31 -10.49
N VAL A 8 -2.65 -11.66 -10.85
CA VAL A 8 -2.91 -10.24 -10.62
C VAL A 8 -4.12 -10.11 -9.69
N TYR A 9 -3.94 -9.42 -8.55
CA TYR A 9 -4.91 -9.36 -7.48
C TYR A 9 -5.10 -7.92 -6.98
N GLU A 10 -6.32 -7.55 -6.63
CA GLU A 10 -6.55 -6.43 -5.73
C GLU A 10 -6.15 -6.87 -4.32
N LEU A 11 -5.22 -6.14 -3.71
CA LEU A 11 -4.59 -6.55 -2.44
C LEU A 11 -5.08 -5.72 -1.24
N GLY A 12 -5.99 -4.78 -1.49
CA GLY A 12 -6.67 -4.00 -0.47
C GLY A 12 -5.71 -3.22 0.43
N SER A 13 -5.94 -3.28 1.71
CA SER A 13 -5.32 -2.40 2.71
C SER A 13 -3.80 -2.45 2.81
N VAL A 14 -3.10 -3.39 2.17
CA VAL A 14 -1.63 -3.36 2.09
C VAL A 14 -1.14 -2.12 1.31
N PHE A 15 -1.92 -1.61 0.37
CA PHE A 15 -1.62 -0.39 -0.39
C PHE A 15 -1.56 0.88 0.46
N LYS A 16 -2.21 0.90 1.63
CA LYS A 16 -2.18 2.06 2.55
C LYS A 16 -0.78 2.41 3.02
N THR A 17 0.11 1.41 3.08
CA THR A 17 1.54 1.64 3.34
C THR A 17 2.15 2.52 2.24
N PHE A 18 1.86 2.24 0.97
CA PHE A 18 2.34 3.06 -0.15
C PHE A 18 1.73 4.46 -0.16
N THR A 19 0.47 4.58 0.27
CA THR A 19 -0.21 5.88 0.37
C THR A 19 0.45 6.79 1.39
N LEU A 20 0.76 6.28 2.59
CA LEU A 20 1.49 7.06 3.59
C LEU A 20 2.94 7.31 3.15
N ALA A 21 3.61 6.30 2.60
CA ALA A 21 4.97 6.41 2.09
C ALA A 21 5.10 7.50 1.00
N ALA A 22 4.13 7.59 0.08
CA ALA A 22 4.08 8.68 -0.90
C ALA A 22 3.94 10.05 -0.23
N GLY A 23 3.05 10.18 0.77
CA GLY A 23 2.87 11.42 1.52
C GLY A 23 4.15 11.91 2.20
N ILE A 24 4.92 10.99 2.77
CA ILE A 24 6.23 11.26 3.38
C ILE A 24 7.26 11.61 2.29
N ASN A 25 7.32 10.85 1.21
CA ASN A 25 8.32 11.05 0.14
C ASN A 25 8.22 12.41 -0.55
N TYR A 26 7.01 12.99 -0.61
CA TYR A 26 6.76 14.31 -1.21
C TYR A 26 6.59 15.43 -0.16
N ASP A 27 6.91 15.16 1.10
CA ASP A 27 6.89 16.13 2.22
C ASP A 27 5.51 16.81 2.41
N VAL A 28 4.41 16.15 2.01
CA VAL A 28 3.05 16.68 2.17
C VAL A 28 2.32 16.11 3.39
N VAL A 29 2.86 15.04 3.98
CA VAL A 29 2.34 14.38 5.18
C VAL A 29 3.52 13.84 6.00
N SER A 30 3.50 14.07 7.32
CA SER A 30 4.34 13.36 8.29
C SER A 30 3.49 12.36 9.10
N PRO A 31 4.09 11.44 9.85
CA PRO A 31 3.35 10.53 10.74
C PRO A 31 2.44 11.26 11.72
N GLU A 32 2.83 12.45 12.18
CA GLU A 32 2.12 13.29 13.16
C GLU A 32 1.06 14.19 12.52
N THR A 33 1.00 14.28 11.19
CA THR A 33 -0.01 15.10 10.49
C THR A 33 -1.42 14.69 10.93
N GLU A 34 -2.16 15.63 11.51
CA GLU A 34 -3.51 15.40 11.99
C GLU A 34 -4.55 15.49 10.87
N PHE A 35 -5.50 14.56 10.92
CA PHE A 35 -6.69 14.52 10.09
C PHE A 35 -7.91 14.53 11.00
N THR A 36 -8.71 15.57 10.89
CA THR A 36 -9.91 15.77 11.72
C THR A 36 -11.18 15.59 10.90
N ASN A 37 -12.29 15.34 11.59
CA ASN A 37 -13.62 15.17 10.98
C ASN A 37 -13.66 14.09 9.88
N LEU A 38 -12.91 13.01 10.06
CA LEU A 38 -12.97 11.85 9.18
C LEU A 38 -14.37 11.22 9.28
N LYS A 39 -15.09 11.26 8.18
CA LYS A 39 -16.44 10.67 8.09
C LYS A 39 -16.35 9.15 8.06
N LYS A 40 -17.42 8.46 8.41
CA LYS A 40 -17.51 6.98 8.27
C LYS A 40 -17.76 6.55 6.82
N LYS A 41 -18.27 7.47 6.02
CA LYS A 41 -18.62 7.25 4.61
C LYS A 41 -18.39 8.53 3.80
N ILE A 42 -17.81 8.38 2.62
CA ILE A 42 -17.72 9.43 1.60
C ILE A 42 -18.23 8.89 0.26
N THR A 43 -18.70 9.79 -0.58
CA THR A 43 -19.20 9.42 -1.90
C THR A 43 -18.20 9.86 -2.97
N CYS A 44 -17.95 9.00 -3.94
CA CYS A 44 -17.21 9.33 -5.14
C CYS A 44 -18.02 8.90 -6.37
N ASN A 45 -18.57 9.86 -7.11
CA ASN A 45 -19.57 9.63 -8.15
C ASN A 45 -20.78 8.86 -7.59
N LYS A 46 -21.12 7.70 -8.21
CA LYS A 46 -22.22 6.83 -7.77
C LYS A 46 -21.83 5.82 -6.70
N ASN A 47 -20.53 5.72 -6.34
CA ASN A 47 -20.01 4.74 -5.40
C ASN A 47 -19.72 5.38 -4.05
N SER A 48 -19.89 4.62 -2.97
CA SER A 48 -19.48 5.01 -1.63
C SER A 48 -18.19 4.32 -1.22
N ILE A 49 -17.38 5.04 -0.45
CA ILE A 49 -16.23 4.49 0.27
C ILE A 49 -16.58 4.59 1.75
N GLU A 50 -16.47 3.48 2.46
CA GLU A 50 -16.85 3.37 3.87
C GLU A 50 -15.67 2.86 4.69
N GLU A 51 -15.64 3.21 5.99
CA GLU A 51 -14.74 2.54 6.91
C GLU A 51 -15.20 1.09 7.12
N TYR A 52 -14.23 0.17 7.27
CA TYR A 52 -14.54 -1.23 7.54
C TYR A 52 -14.98 -1.45 9.01
N ASP A 53 -14.60 -0.54 9.92
CA ASP A 53 -14.94 -0.59 11.33
C ASP A 53 -15.44 0.80 11.80
N ASN A 54 -16.66 0.82 12.33
CA ASN A 54 -17.27 2.03 12.87
C ASN A 54 -16.57 2.59 14.12
N LYS A 55 -15.70 1.79 14.76
CA LYS A 55 -14.91 2.22 15.93
C LYS A 55 -13.68 3.06 15.56
N ILE A 56 -13.32 3.16 14.29
CA ILE A 56 -12.22 4.04 13.84
C ILE A 56 -12.56 5.47 14.21
N PRO A 57 -11.73 6.20 15.00
CA PRO A 57 -12.01 7.58 15.40
C PRO A 57 -12.09 8.55 14.22
N SER A 58 -12.80 9.67 14.41
CA SER A 58 -12.90 10.74 13.41
C SER A 58 -11.68 11.66 13.36
N ASN A 59 -10.84 11.63 14.39
CA ASN A 59 -9.62 12.42 14.48
C ASN A 59 -8.44 11.48 14.69
N LEU A 60 -7.51 11.46 13.75
CA LEU A 60 -6.37 10.56 13.73
C LEU A 60 -5.16 11.27 13.15
N THR A 61 -3.97 10.90 13.61
CA THR A 61 -2.73 11.22 12.89
C THR A 61 -2.56 10.28 11.67
N ALA A 62 -1.70 10.65 10.74
CA ALA A 62 -1.40 9.81 9.57
C ALA A 62 -0.86 8.43 9.98
N GLU A 63 -0.03 8.36 11.02
CA GLU A 63 0.42 7.10 11.61
C GLU A 63 -0.76 6.26 12.11
N GLN A 64 -1.65 6.85 12.90
CA GLN A 64 -2.82 6.15 13.43
C GLN A 64 -3.78 5.66 12.34
N ILE A 65 -3.91 6.41 11.23
CA ILE A 65 -4.66 5.98 10.05
C ILE A 65 -4.10 4.66 9.49
N LEU A 66 -2.77 4.54 9.37
CA LEU A 66 -2.14 3.32 8.87
C LEU A 66 -2.25 2.18 9.88
N ILE A 67 -2.00 2.41 11.18
CA ILE A 67 -2.08 1.42 12.26
C ILE A 67 -3.49 0.82 12.32
N ARG A 68 -4.52 1.66 12.33
CA ARG A 68 -5.94 1.25 12.39
C ARG A 68 -6.50 0.86 11.04
N SER A 69 -5.71 0.94 9.97
CA SER A 69 -6.15 0.63 8.61
C SER A 69 -7.38 1.43 8.13
N GLY A 70 -7.46 2.75 8.47
CA GLY A 70 -8.58 3.61 8.08
C GLY A 70 -8.66 3.84 6.57
N ASN A 71 -9.83 3.60 5.98
CA ASN A 71 -10.06 3.83 4.54
C ASN A 71 -10.14 5.31 4.22
N ILE A 72 -10.99 6.04 4.95
CA ILE A 72 -11.25 7.47 4.70
C ILE A 72 -10.00 8.30 4.97
N GLY A 73 -9.27 7.98 6.04
CA GLY A 73 -7.99 8.62 6.34
C GLY A 73 -6.98 8.43 5.21
N SER A 74 -6.86 7.22 4.66
CA SER A 74 -5.97 6.93 3.53
C SER A 74 -6.37 7.73 2.27
N VAL A 75 -7.67 7.88 1.99
CA VAL A 75 -8.15 8.75 0.91
C VAL A 75 -7.71 10.20 1.14
N ARG A 76 -7.78 10.71 2.36
CA ARG A 76 -7.35 12.08 2.69
C ARG A 76 -5.85 12.28 2.50
N ILE A 77 -5.04 11.29 2.90
CA ILE A 77 -3.60 11.30 2.64
C ILE A 77 -3.33 11.37 1.12
N ALA A 78 -3.93 10.47 0.34
CA ALA A 78 -3.75 10.46 -1.11
C ALA A 78 -4.22 11.77 -1.80
N GLN A 79 -5.28 12.39 -1.29
CA GLN A 79 -5.74 13.70 -1.77
C GLN A 79 -4.71 14.82 -1.54
N LYS A 80 -3.94 14.76 -0.43
CA LYS A 80 -2.82 15.69 -0.19
C LYS A 80 -1.65 15.42 -1.12
N VAL A 81 -1.36 14.16 -1.42
CA VAL A 81 -0.30 13.76 -2.36
C VAL A 81 -0.63 14.23 -3.79
N GLY A 82 -1.88 14.11 -4.21
CA GLY A 82 -2.32 14.38 -5.58
C GLY A 82 -2.08 13.20 -6.53
N ILE A 83 -2.71 13.28 -7.72
CA ILE A 83 -2.67 12.19 -8.70
C ILE A 83 -1.25 12.00 -9.24
N ASP A 84 -0.63 13.07 -9.71
CA ASP A 84 0.66 13.02 -10.41
C ASP A 84 1.78 12.47 -9.50
N ASN A 85 1.87 12.98 -8.28
CA ASN A 85 2.85 12.50 -7.31
C ASN A 85 2.59 11.05 -6.87
N PHE A 86 1.30 10.68 -6.72
CA PHE A 86 0.96 9.32 -6.32
C PHE A 86 1.27 8.31 -7.43
N GLU A 87 0.98 8.65 -8.67
CA GLU A 87 1.33 7.85 -9.84
C GLU A 87 2.85 7.71 -9.99
N ASP A 88 3.59 8.83 -9.93
CA ASP A 88 5.05 8.83 -9.98
C ASP A 88 5.67 7.97 -8.88
N PHE A 89 5.15 8.05 -7.64
CA PHE A 89 5.60 7.21 -6.55
C PHE A 89 5.41 5.72 -6.84
N LEU A 90 4.23 5.32 -7.33
CA LEU A 90 3.94 3.92 -7.67
C LEU A 90 4.80 3.41 -8.83
N VAL A 91 5.17 4.27 -9.78
CA VAL A 91 6.16 3.98 -10.83
C VAL A 91 7.53 3.74 -10.19
N LYS A 92 8.02 4.66 -9.35
CA LYS A 92 9.34 4.56 -8.68
C LYS A 92 9.51 3.28 -7.88
N ILE A 93 8.49 2.84 -7.17
CA ILE A 93 8.55 1.60 -6.38
C ILE A 93 8.22 0.33 -7.20
N GLY A 94 8.00 0.45 -8.51
CA GLY A 94 7.82 -0.66 -9.44
C GLY A 94 6.42 -1.28 -9.47
N ILE A 95 5.42 -0.64 -8.86
CA ILE A 95 4.02 -1.13 -8.88
C ILE A 95 3.38 -0.98 -10.25
N LEU A 96 3.62 0.14 -10.94
CA LEU A 96 3.03 0.42 -12.26
C LEU A 96 3.92 -0.01 -13.42
N ASN A 97 5.17 -0.36 -13.18
CA ASN A 97 6.08 -0.79 -14.21
C ASN A 97 5.93 -2.28 -14.51
N GLN A 98 6.20 -2.66 -15.76
CA GLN A 98 6.42 -4.06 -16.08
C GLN A 98 7.71 -4.53 -15.39
N LEU A 99 7.62 -5.63 -14.65
CA LEU A 99 8.81 -6.22 -14.02
C LEU A 99 9.66 -6.94 -15.07
N THR A 100 10.98 -6.83 -14.90
CA THR A 100 11.92 -7.77 -15.49
C THR A 100 12.21 -8.87 -14.47
N PHE A 101 12.05 -10.12 -14.85
CA PHE A 101 12.27 -11.27 -13.99
C PHE A 101 12.85 -12.43 -14.81
N ASP A 102 13.40 -13.43 -14.13
CA ASP A 102 14.11 -14.55 -14.79
C ASP A 102 13.16 -15.55 -15.49
N THR A 103 11.86 -15.30 -15.50
CA THR A 103 10.86 -16.11 -16.22
C THR A 103 9.94 -15.23 -17.06
N ASP A 104 9.39 -15.79 -18.14
CA ASP A 104 8.45 -15.09 -19.03
C ASP A 104 7.03 -15.00 -18.49
N GLU A 105 6.71 -15.74 -17.41
CA GLU A 105 5.40 -15.73 -16.77
C GLU A 105 5.22 -14.53 -15.83
N ILE A 106 5.11 -13.32 -16.36
CA ILE A 106 4.96 -12.08 -15.62
C ILE A 106 3.58 -11.48 -15.90
N GLY A 107 2.87 -11.10 -14.83
CA GLY A 107 1.63 -10.33 -14.92
C GLY A 107 1.92 -8.82 -14.98
N THR A 108 0.96 -8.07 -15.48
CA THR A 108 1.02 -6.60 -15.57
C THR A 108 -0.03 -6.00 -14.67
N THR A 109 0.32 -4.94 -13.93
CA THR A 109 -0.61 -4.20 -13.11
C THR A 109 -1.79 -3.68 -13.93
N GLN A 110 -2.98 -3.92 -13.44
CA GLN A 110 -4.23 -3.46 -14.03
C GLN A 110 -4.75 -2.26 -13.24
N ILE A 111 -4.86 -1.13 -13.91
CA ILE A 111 -5.41 0.10 -13.34
C ILE A 111 -6.17 0.84 -14.44
N GLY A 112 -7.33 1.40 -14.12
CA GLY A 112 -8.09 2.23 -15.06
C GLY A 112 -7.55 3.67 -15.09
N LYS A 113 -8.15 4.50 -15.93
CA LYS A 113 -7.78 5.92 -16.09
C LYS A 113 -7.79 6.65 -14.75
N TRP A 114 -6.74 7.42 -14.49
CA TRP A 114 -6.63 8.27 -13.32
C TRP A 114 -7.72 9.35 -13.26
N GLY A 115 -8.10 9.69 -12.06
CA GLY A 115 -9.07 10.71 -11.72
C GLY A 115 -9.34 10.73 -10.22
N LYS A 116 -10.08 11.70 -9.71
CA LYS A 116 -10.32 11.87 -8.26
C LYS A 116 -10.86 10.61 -7.57
N CYS A 117 -11.78 9.89 -8.21
CA CYS A 117 -12.34 8.66 -7.65
C CYS A 117 -11.37 7.48 -7.75
N LYS A 118 -10.58 7.39 -8.82
CA LYS A 118 -9.55 6.37 -8.96
C LYS A 118 -8.47 6.57 -7.88
N LEU A 119 -7.98 7.78 -7.68
CA LEU A 119 -7.05 8.09 -6.60
C LEU A 119 -7.62 7.67 -5.24
N ALA A 120 -8.89 8.01 -4.97
CA ALA A 120 -9.53 7.67 -3.72
C ALA A 120 -9.62 6.16 -3.48
N THR A 121 -9.91 5.35 -4.51
CA THR A 121 -9.99 3.88 -4.37
C THR A 121 -8.61 3.23 -4.28
N VAL A 122 -7.65 3.66 -5.09
CA VAL A 122 -6.28 3.14 -5.08
C VAL A 122 -5.59 3.43 -3.74
N ALA A 123 -5.92 4.54 -3.07
CA ALA A 123 -5.38 4.89 -1.76
C ALA A 123 -5.53 3.79 -0.70
N PHE A 124 -6.52 2.91 -0.82
CA PHE A 124 -6.70 1.77 0.07
C PHE A 124 -6.71 0.41 -0.66
N GLY A 125 -6.18 0.40 -1.90
CA GLY A 125 -5.89 -0.82 -2.65
C GLY A 125 -7.07 -1.41 -3.42
N HIS A 126 -8.07 -0.59 -3.80
CA HIS A 126 -9.18 -0.99 -4.67
C HIS A 126 -9.07 -0.32 -6.05
N GLY A 127 -9.49 -1.03 -7.08
CA GLY A 127 -9.42 -0.54 -8.46
C GLY A 127 -7.99 -0.50 -9.03
N ILE A 128 -7.06 -1.18 -8.36
CA ILE A 128 -5.72 -1.53 -8.82
C ILE A 128 -5.46 -2.98 -8.50
N ALA A 129 -5.05 -3.76 -9.48
CA ALA A 129 -4.65 -5.14 -9.28
C ALA A 129 -3.21 -5.32 -9.75
N THR A 130 -2.37 -5.95 -8.93
CA THR A 130 -0.94 -6.12 -9.18
C THR A 130 -0.48 -7.53 -8.81
N THR A 131 0.71 -7.93 -9.24
CA THR A 131 1.27 -9.23 -8.87
C THR A 131 1.85 -9.19 -7.45
N LEU A 132 1.93 -10.36 -6.81
CA LEU A 132 2.59 -10.47 -5.50
C LEU A 132 4.07 -10.09 -5.59
N LEU A 133 4.73 -10.36 -6.71
CA LEU A 133 6.12 -10.00 -6.91
C LEU A 133 6.31 -8.48 -7.00
N GLN A 134 5.43 -7.76 -7.72
CA GLN A 134 5.45 -6.28 -7.73
C GLN A 134 5.18 -5.71 -6.34
N LEU A 135 4.21 -6.25 -5.61
CA LEU A 135 3.95 -5.84 -4.22
C LEU A 135 5.19 -6.01 -3.35
N THR A 136 5.84 -7.19 -3.42
CA THR A 136 7.06 -7.49 -2.65
C THR A 136 8.20 -6.54 -3.01
N LYS A 137 8.39 -6.25 -4.31
CA LYS A 137 9.37 -5.25 -4.77
C LYS A 137 9.09 -3.88 -4.14
N GLY A 138 7.85 -3.40 -4.23
CA GLY A 138 7.45 -2.11 -3.66
C GLY A 138 7.69 -2.02 -2.16
N TYR A 139 7.30 -3.05 -1.40
CA TYR A 139 7.58 -3.13 0.04
C TYR A 139 9.08 -3.14 0.33
N SER A 140 9.85 -3.93 -0.42
CA SER A 140 11.30 -3.98 -0.25
C SER A 140 11.95 -2.61 -0.42
N ILE A 141 11.55 -1.83 -1.44
CA ILE A 141 12.07 -0.48 -1.67
C ILE A 141 11.66 0.47 -0.54
N VAL A 142 10.39 0.43 -0.11
CA VAL A 142 9.88 1.28 0.98
C VAL A 142 10.57 1.00 2.31
N THR A 143 11.03 -0.23 2.55
CA THR A 143 11.58 -0.64 3.86
C THR A 143 13.10 -0.72 3.93
N ASN A 144 13.82 -0.67 2.79
CA ASN A 144 15.28 -0.86 2.74
C ASN A 144 16.10 0.43 2.69
N GLY A 145 15.51 1.58 2.92
CA GLY A 145 16.15 2.89 2.76
C GLY A 145 15.90 3.55 1.40
N GLY A 146 14.94 3.04 0.64
CA GLY A 146 14.53 3.59 -0.65
C GLY A 146 15.39 3.11 -1.83
N TYR A 147 16.18 2.07 -1.65
CA TYR A 147 17.05 1.54 -2.70
C TYR A 147 16.33 0.63 -3.67
N GLU A 148 16.70 0.73 -4.94
CA GLU A 148 16.20 -0.15 -5.99
C GLU A 148 16.46 -1.63 -5.67
N ILE A 149 15.45 -2.46 -5.94
CA ILE A 149 15.52 -3.91 -5.86
C ILE A 149 15.04 -4.48 -7.19
N ASN A 150 15.86 -5.34 -7.79
CA ASN A 150 15.48 -6.12 -8.96
C ASN A 150 15.36 -7.58 -8.54
N PRO A 151 14.12 -8.12 -8.46
CA PRO A 151 13.90 -9.50 -8.04
C PRO A 151 14.55 -10.46 -9.05
N THR A 152 15.15 -11.54 -8.54
CA THR A 152 15.83 -12.57 -9.33
C THR A 152 15.86 -13.89 -8.60
N LEU A 153 15.82 -15.01 -9.33
CA LEU A 153 16.06 -16.37 -8.83
C LEU A 153 17.55 -16.74 -8.85
N ILE A 154 18.37 -15.95 -9.53
CA ILE A 154 19.79 -16.22 -9.73
C ILE A 154 20.58 -15.49 -8.64
N LYS A 155 21.41 -16.24 -7.91
CA LYS A 155 22.33 -15.65 -6.95
C LYS A 155 23.35 -14.77 -7.68
N LYS A 156 23.26 -13.45 -7.49
CA LYS A 156 24.22 -12.47 -8.02
C LYS A 156 25.21 -12.06 -6.94
N LYS A 157 26.44 -11.71 -7.35
CA LYS A 157 27.34 -10.95 -6.46
C LYS A 157 26.73 -9.54 -6.28
N TYR A 158 26.77 -9.03 -5.06
CA TYR A 158 26.33 -7.67 -4.79
C TYR A 158 27.19 -6.70 -5.57
N GLU A 159 26.57 -5.91 -6.45
CA GLU A 159 27.18 -4.71 -7.04
C GLU A 159 26.99 -3.54 -6.06
N ASN A 160 28.04 -2.73 -5.87
CA ASN A 160 28.05 -1.66 -4.87
C ASN A 160 27.21 -0.43 -5.26
N ASP A 161 26.75 -0.34 -6.51
CA ASP A 161 26.01 0.84 -6.98
C ASP A 161 24.52 0.71 -6.68
N LYS A 162 24.14 1.16 -5.46
CA LYS A 162 22.74 1.20 -5.07
C LYS A 162 22.09 2.50 -5.52
N ILE A 163 21.13 2.41 -6.45
CA ILE A 163 20.31 3.54 -6.87
C ILE A 163 19.21 3.78 -5.82
N ARG A 164 19.10 4.99 -5.32
CA ARG A 164 18.02 5.39 -4.42
C ARG A 164 16.86 5.98 -5.22
N LEU A 165 15.69 5.39 -5.12
CA LEU A 165 14.48 5.77 -5.87
C LEU A 165 13.56 6.71 -5.09
N ILE A 166 13.55 6.59 -3.75
CA ILE A 166 12.73 7.37 -2.83
C ILE A 166 13.56 7.82 -1.61
N ASN A 167 13.09 8.82 -0.89
CA ASN A 167 13.78 9.36 0.27
C ASN A 167 13.99 8.29 1.35
N GLN A 168 15.16 8.31 2.00
CA GLN A 168 15.48 7.41 3.11
C GLN A 168 14.51 7.56 4.28
N ASP A 169 14.03 8.77 4.53
CA ASP A 169 13.10 9.08 5.63
C ASP A 169 11.80 8.31 5.51
N VAL A 170 11.40 7.92 4.30
CA VAL A 170 10.26 7.01 4.10
C VAL A 170 10.48 5.72 4.89
N SER A 171 11.63 5.06 4.74
CA SER A 171 11.93 3.81 5.46
C SER A 171 12.08 4.04 6.96
N ASN A 172 12.75 5.13 7.35
CA ASN A 172 12.97 5.47 8.77
C ASN A 172 11.65 5.65 9.52
N LEU A 173 10.62 6.20 8.85
CA LEU A 173 9.31 6.47 9.44
C LEU A 173 8.32 5.31 9.26
N ILE A 174 8.31 4.64 8.10
CA ILE A 174 7.37 3.54 7.83
C ILE A 174 7.69 2.28 8.62
N ASN A 175 8.97 1.90 8.76
CA ASN A 175 9.35 0.67 9.47
C ASN A 175 8.84 0.62 10.92
N PRO A 176 9.01 1.67 11.76
CA PRO A 176 8.43 1.69 13.10
C PRO A 176 6.90 1.60 13.10
N ILE A 177 6.23 2.22 12.12
CA ILE A 177 4.77 2.17 12.02
C ILE A 177 4.30 0.74 11.69
N LEU A 178 4.97 0.06 10.73
CA LEU A 178 4.69 -1.34 10.42
C LEU A 178 4.88 -2.24 11.65
N ARG A 179 5.89 -1.95 12.49
CA ARG A 179 6.08 -2.66 13.78
C ARG A 179 4.92 -2.38 14.74
N LYS A 180 4.45 -1.14 14.86
CA LYS A 180 3.30 -0.77 15.72
C LYS A 180 2.00 -1.47 15.29
N ILE A 181 1.79 -1.72 14.00
CA ILE A 181 0.63 -2.49 13.49
C ILE A 181 0.59 -3.90 14.07
N VAL A 182 1.75 -4.50 14.34
CA VAL A 182 1.89 -5.85 14.91
C VAL A 182 1.93 -5.82 16.43
N SER A 183 2.58 -4.82 17.04
CA SER A 183 2.92 -4.83 18.47
C SER A 183 1.91 -4.10 19.37
N THR A 184 1.01 -3.27 18.80
CA THR A 184 0.06 -2.48 19.61
C THR A 184 -1.35 -3.08 19.58
N LYS A 185 -2.16 -2.76 20.62
CA LYS A 185 -3.58 -3.18 20.71
C LYS A 185 -4.46 -2.57 19.60
N GLU A 186 -4.03 -1.45 19.03
CA GLU A 186 -4.75 -0.73 17.98
C GLU A 186 -4.41 -1.27 16.59
N GLY A 187 -3.32 -2.02 16.49
CA GLY A 187 -2.85 -2.61 15.26
C GLY A 187 -3.69 -3.79 14.81
N THR A 188 -3.80 -3.95 13.51
CA THR A 188 -4.64 -4.99 12.88
C THR A 188 -3.94 -6.34 12.72
N ALA A 189 -2.65 -6.44 13.06
CA ALA A 189 -1.82 -7.63 12.81
C ALA A 189 -1.21 -8.22 14.10
N GLY A 190 -1.84 -8.07 15.26
CA GLY A 190 -1.34 -8.56 16.55
C GLY A 190 -1.07 -10.06 16.58
N PHE A 191 -1.78 -10.86 15.78
CA PHE A 191 -1.57 -12.30 15.63
C PHE A 191 -0.20 -12.68 15.00
N ALA A 192 0.46 -11.73 14.32
CA ALA A 192 1.78 -11.93 13.73
C ALA A 192 2.93 -11.58 14.70
N ASN A 193 2.62 -11.18 15.94
CA ASN A 193 3.64 -10.84 16.92
C ASN A 193 4.32 -12.11 17.48
N VAL A 194 5.61 -12.22 17.26
CA VAL A 194 6.41 -13.38 17.70
C VAL A 194 7.44 -12.92 18.74
N ALA A 195 7.46 -13.58 19.91
CA ALA A 195 8.42 -13.27 20.96
C ALA A 195 9.87 -13.43 20.46
N GLY A 196 10.71 -12.43 20.73
CA GLY A 196 12.12 -12.44 20.31
C GLY A 196 12.36 -11.93 18.86
N PHE A 197 11.30 -11.56 18.11
CA PHE A 197 11.41 -11.02 16.76
C PHE A 197 10.68 -9.69 16.62
N GLU A 198 11.30 -8.74 15.91
CA GLU A 198 10.67 -7.47 15.57
C GLU A 198 9.93 -7.57 14.24
N VAL A 199 8.81 -8.31 14.22
CA VAL A 199 7.95 -8.45 13.05
C VAL A 199 7.18 -7.15 12.82
N GLY A 200 7.27 -6.61 11.60
CA GLY A 200 6.44 -5.50 11.12
C GLY A 200 5.61 -5.95 9.92
N GLY A 201 4.43 -5.38 9.74
CA GLY A 201 3.59 -5.76 8.60
C GLY A 201 2.26 -5.03 8.53
N LYS A 202 1.53 -5.28 7.45
CA LYS A 202 0.20 -4.72 7.21
C LYS A 202 -0.75 -5.81 6.72
N THR A 203 -1.91 -5.91 7.35
CA THR A 203 -3.00 -6.78 6.87
C THR A 203 -3.60 -6.25 5.57
N GLY A 204 -3.99 -7.15 4.70
CA GLY A 204 -4.75 -6.85 3.49
C GLY A 204 -6.01 -7.70 3.40
N THR A 205 -7.08 -7.11 2.92
CA THR A 205 -8.33 -7.79 2.58
C THR A 205 -8.98 -7.02 1.44
N ALA A 206 -9.36 -7.70 0.38
CA ALA A 206 -10.08 -7.11 -0.73
C ALA A 206 -11.16 -8.07 -1.24
N ASP A 207 -12.33 -7.53 -1.56
CA ASP A 207 -13.37 -8.29 -2.25
C ASP A 207 -12.91 -8.61 -3.68
N GLN A 208 -13.15 -9.83 -4.15
CA GLN A 208 -12.85 -10.18 -5.53
C GLN A 208 -13.89 -9.57 -6.47
N PRO A 209 -13.45 -8.88 -7.54
CA PRO A 209 -14.35 -8.44 -8.58
C PRO A 209 -14.95 -9.66 -9.30
N ALA A 210 -16.28 -9.70 -9.43
CA ALA A 210 -17.02 -10.70 -10.18
C ALA A 210 -18.14 -9.98 -10.95
N ASP A 211 -18.20 -10.19 -12.27
CA ASP A 211 -19.25 -9.65 -13.16
C ASP A 211 -19.46 -8.12 -13.02
N GLY A 212 -18.34 -7.37 -12.92
CA GLY A 212 -18.36 -5.91 -12.80
C GLY A 212 -18.82 -5.38 -11.43
N LYS A 213 -18.99 -6.26 -10.41
CA LYS A 213 -19.33 -5.91 -9.03
C LYS A 213 -18.39 -6.63 -8.08
N TYR A 214 -18.22 -6.10 -6.87
CA TYR A 214 -17.49 -6.80 -5.82
C TYR A 214 -18.35 -7.89 -5.19
N SER A 215 -17.79 -9.11 -5.11
CA SER A 215 -18.47 -10.26 -4.50
C SER A 215 -18.11 -10.35 -3.03
N LYS A 216 -19.07 -10.15 -2.13
CA LYS A 216 -18.89 -10.38 -0.68
C LYS A 216 -18.60 -11.84 -0.29
N LYS A 217 -18.70 -12.77 -1.22
CA LYS A 217 -18.46 -14.22 -0.99
C LYS A 217 -17.03 -14.66 -1.33
N LYS A 218 -16.25 -13.83 -2.04
CA LYS A 218 -14.87 -14.11 -2.43
C LYS A 218 -13.99 -12.97 -2.01
N ILE A 219 -12.98 -13.23 -1.21
CA ILE A 219 -12.02 -12.28 -0.67
C ILE A 219 -10.60 -12.73 -0.97
N ASN A 220 -9.73 -11.77 -1.25
CA ASN A 220 -8.28 -11.95 -1.25
C ASN A 220 -7.78 -11.49 0.14
N THR A 221 -7.12 -12.37 0.86
CA THR A 221 -6.48 -12.10 2.17
C THR A 221 -5.05 -12.56 2.15
#